data_de0c0cf39280f494dc76bb9fd0de139a
#
_entry.id   de0c0cf39280f494dc76bb9fd0de139a
#
_cell.length_a   1.000
_cell.length_b   1.000
_cell.length_c   1.000
_cell.angle_alpha   90.00
_cell.angle_beta   90.00
_cell.angle_gamma   90.00
#
_symmetry.space_group_name_H-M   'P 1'
#
loop_
_entity.id
_entity.type
_entity.pdbx_description
1 polymer ?
#
loop_
_entity_poly.entity_id
_entity_poly.type
_entity_poly.pdbx_seq_one_letter_code
_entity_poly.pdbx_strand_id
1 'polypeptide(L)'
;MRSSHQICASITDICNVKNGHRDRQLLLGNGFDVIESSENWAFGYSLKDGYKGYVKEIDLEPFESKTHWIKSLGTHAYIEPNIKSTDQIFLPFGSQINVISKAKKFVKTKHGFIPEQHTLPIGSYLSDAVQVATKFLGAPYLWGGNSINGIDCSGLIQAACLACGMKCPGDSDLQELFFPEVKGPWCKGQLIFWKGHVALTISDTELIHANATAMSVTIEEIKATLSSIDAAGDGPVTHRSQI
;
A
#
# COMPACT_ATOMS: atom_id res chain seq x y z
N MET A 1 -16.75 -1.52 23.46
CA MET A 1 -16.74 -2.79 22.68
C MET A 1 -15.98 -2.52 21.41
N ARG A 2 -15.05 -3.40 21.01
CA ARG A 2 -14.45 -3.30 19.67
C ARG A 2 -15.53 -3.58 18.64
N SER A 3 -15.61 -2.72 17.62
CA SER A 3 -16.49 -2.98 16.48
C SER A 3 -15.66 -2.97 15.20
N SER A 4 -15.69 -4.09 14.48
CA SER A 4 -14.95 -4.22 13.21
C SER A 4 -15.68 -3.47 12.12
N HIS A 5 -14.96 -2.55 11.48
CA HIS A 5 -15.38 -1.76 10.34
C HIS A 5 -14.45 -2.00 9.16
N GLN A 6 -14.76 -1.42 8.05
CA GLN A 6 -13.93 -1.37 6.85
C GLN A 6 -14.00 0.00 6.21
N ILE A 7 -12.99 0.33 5.42
CA ILE A 7 -12.96 1.56 4.66
C ILE A 7 -13.94 1.46 3.49
N CYS A 8 -14.85 2.44 3.38
CA CYS A 8 -15.79 2.58 2.26
C CYS A 8 -15.36 3.65 1.25
N ALA A 9 -14.46 4.55 1.61
CA ALA A 9 -13.82 5.49 0.69
C ALA A 9 -12.78 4.78 -0.20
N SER A 10 -12.51 5.31 -1.40
CA SER A 10 -11.44 4.83 -2.28
C SER A 10 -10.09 4.77 -1.55
N ILE A 11 -9.75 5.88 -0.89
CA ILE A 11 -8.56 6.09 -0.07
C ILE A 11 -8.99 6.96 1.12
N THR A 12 -8.53 6.63 2.32
CA THR A 12 -8.69 7.48 3.51
C THR A 12 -7.38 7.59 4.28
N ASP A 13 -7.20 8.69 4.99
CA ASP A 13 -6.02 8.93 5.82
C ASP A 13 -6.21 8.37 7.23
N ILE A 14 -5.18 7.76 7.79
CA ILE A 14 -5.00 7.59 9.24
C ILE A 14 -4.18 8.76 9.73
N CYS A 15 -4.69 9.49 10.72
CA CYS A 15 -4.05 10.65 11.30
C CYS A 15 -3.60 10.35 12.74
N ASN A 16 -2.52 11.00 13.19
CA ASN A 16 -2.00 10.88 14.56
C ASN A 16 -2.95 11.47 15.61
N VAL A 17 -3.66 12.54 15.26
CA VAL A 17 -4.71 13.19 16.06
C VAL A 17 -5.88 13.57 15.17
N LYS A 18 -7.04 13.88 15.76
CA LYS A 18 -8.20 14.41 15.03
C LYS A 18 -7.83 15.70 14.30
N ASN A 19 -8.18 15.81 13.03
CA ASN A 19 -7.79 16.91 12.15
C ASN A 19 -6.27 17.13 12.03
N GLY A 20 -5.47 16.13 12.39
CA GLY A 20 -4.02 16.18 12.34
C GLY A 20 -3.44 15.83 10.96
N HIS A 21 -2.14 15.68 10.93
CA HIS A 21 -1.42 15.24 9.74
C HIS A 21 -1.66 13.77 9.47
N ARG A 22 -1.63 13.39 8.18
CA ARG A 22 -1.64 11.99 7.75
C ARG A 22 -0.34 11.31 8.17
N ASP A 23 -0.47 10.16 8.82
CA ASP A 23 0.63 9.22 9.05
C ASP A 23 0.63 8.12 7.98
N ARG A 24 -0.56 7.59 7.64
CA ARG A 24 -0.73 6.49 6.68
C ARG A 24 -2.03 6.62 5.89
N GLN A 25 -2.17 5.80 4.84
CA GLN A 25 -3.44 5.64 4.13
C GLN A 25 -3.97 4.21 4.23
N LEU A 26 -5.29 4.11 4.25
CA LEU A 26 -6.04 2.88 4.03
C LEU A 26 -6.82 2.97 2.74
N LEU A 27 -7.08 1.82 2.14
CA LEU A 27 -7.75 1.67 0.86
C LEU A 27 -9.13 1.03 1.06
N LEU A 28 -10.01 1.23 0.10
CA LEU A 28 -11.34 0.62 0.10
C LEU A 28 -11.28 -0.87 0.47
N GLY A 29 -12.11 -1.26 1.43
CA GLY A 29 -12.23 -2.62 1.92
C GLY A 29 -11.20 -3.02 2.97
N ASN A 30 -10.16 -2.20 3.26
CA ASN A 30 -9.26 -2.49 4.38
C ASN A 30 -10.05 -2.49 5.69
N GLY A 31 -9.82 -3.51 6.51
CA GLY A 31 -10.47 -3.62 7.82
C GLY A 31 -9.87 -2.63 8.84
N PHE A 32 -10.73 -2.10 9.72
CA PHE A 32 -10.36 -1.18 10.78
C PHE A 32 -11.17 -1.47 12.05
N ASP A 33 -10.50 -1.82 13.14
CA ASP A 33 -11.13 -2.03 14.42
C ASP A 33 -11.23 -0.72 15.21
N VAL A 34 -12.45 -0.25 15.40
CA VAL A 34 -12.76 0.96 16.16
C VAL A 34 -12.76 0.67 17.65
N ILE A 35 -12.00 1.47 18.41
CA ILE A 35 -11.93 1.46 19.89
C ILE A 35 -12.90 2.49 20.46
N GLU A 36 -12.89 3.71 19.90
CA GLU A 36 -13.74 4.82 20.32
C GLU A 36 -14.09 5.72 19.13
N SER A 37 -15.22 6.39 19.24
CA SER A 37 -15.70 7.36 18.25
C SER A 37 -16.13 8.65 18.93
N SER A 38 -15.71 9.79 18.41
CA SER A 38 -16.18 11.10 18.84
C SER A 38 -15.90 12.18 17.80
N GLU A 39 -16.79 13.17 17.67
CA GLU A 39 -16.61 14.34 16.81
C GLU A 39 -16.37 13.99 15.33
N ASN A 40 -17.08 12.97 14.81
CA ASN A 40 -16.95 12.44 13.45
C ASN A 40 -15.61 11.75 13.16
N TRP A 41 -14.84 11.37 14.19
CA TRP A 41 -13.59 10.63 14.10
C TRP A 41 -13.67 9.33 14.89
N ALA A 42 -13.14 8.26 14.32
CA ALA A 42 -12.96 6.97 14.95
C ALA A 42 -11.47 6.73 15.24
N PHE A 43 -11.12 6.45 16.50
CA PHE A 43 -9.80 5.96 16.88
C PHE A 43 -9.80 4.44 16.88
N GLY A 44 -8.75 3.85 16.32
CA GLY A 44 -8.64 2.40 16.21
C GLY A 44 -7.34 1.95 15.57
N TYR A 45 -7.38 0.79 14.94
CA TYR A 45 -6.23 0.25 14.24
C TYR A 45 -6.63 -0.55 12.99
N SER A 46 -5.75 -0.48 12.01
CA SER A 46 -5.83 -1.25 10.77
C SER A 46 -5.67 -2.75 11.04
N LEU A 47 -6.51 -3.57 10.42
CA LEU A 47 -6.42 -5.03 10.56
C LEU A 47 -5.28 -5.64 9.74
N LYS A 48 -4.73 -4.92 8.75
CA LYS A 48 -3.66 -5.45 7.91
C LYS A 48 -2.29 -5.47 8.60
N ASP A 49 -2.04 -4.51 9.51
CA ASP A 49 -0.71 -4.27 10.11
C ASP A 49 -0.75 -3.76 11.56
N GLY A 50 -1.94 -3.53 12.12
CA GLY A 50 -2.12 -3.01 13.48
C GLY A 50 -1.84 -1.52 13.62
N TYR A 51 -1.67 -0.77 12.53
CA TYR A 51 -1.38 0.66 12.57
C TYR A 51 -2.50 1.44 13.27
N LYS A 52 -2.17 2.27 14.25
CA LYS A 52 -3.13 2.98 15.09
C LYS A 52 -3.27 4.42 14.65
N GLY A 53 -4.47 4.97 14.79
CA GLY A 53 -4.73 6.38 14.57
C GLY A 53 -6.22 6.69 14.38
N TYR A 54 -6.48 7.90 13.95
CA TYR A 54 -7.81 8.45 13.72
C TYR A 54 -8.18 8.38 12.24
N VAL A 55 -9.38 7.86 11.96
CA VAL A 55 -10.01 7.83 10.63
C VAL A 55 -11.33 8.58 10.73
N LYS A 56 -11.76 9.27 9.66
CA LYS A 56 -13.08 9.90 9.62
C LYS A 56 -14.17 8.84 9.65
N GLU A 57 -15.18 9.01 10.51
CA GLU A 57 -16.31 8.07 10.61
C GLU A 57 -17.07 7.92 9.29
N ILE A 58 -17.16 8.98 8.47
CA ILE A 58 -17.81 8.94 7.16
C ILE A 58 -17.14 7.97 6.17
N ASP A 59 -15.86 7.65 6.38
CA ASP A 59 -15.09 6.72 5.56
C ASP A 59 -15.18 5.27 6.05
N LEU A 60 -16.00 5.01 7.10
CA LEU A 60 -16.18 3.70 7.70
C LEU A 60 -17.58 3.15 7.44
N GLU A 61 -17.65 1.85 7.24
CA GLU A 61 -18.88 1.07 7.21
C GLU A 61 -18.70 -0.26 7.96
N PRO A 62 -19.77 -0.98 8.33
CA PRO A 62 -19.64 -2.29 8.97
C PRO A 62 -18.79 -3.26 8.14
N PHE A 63 -17.95 -4.06 8.81
CA PHE A 63 -17.07 -5.00 8.16
C PHE A 63 -17.85 -6.10 7.42
N GLU A 64 -17.45 -6.37 6.19
CA GLU A 64 -17.91 -7.48 5.36
C GLU A 64 -16.71 -8.32 4.90
N SER A 65 -16.84 -9.64 4.84
CA SER A 65 -15.83 -10.51 4.25
C SER A 65 -15.60 -10.18 2.78
N LYS A 66 -14.34 -10.10 2.39
CA LYS A 66 -13.95 -9.82 1.01
C LYS A 66 -13.71 -11.11 0.23
N THR A 67 -14.04 -11.07 -1.05
CA THR A 67 -13.83 -12.21 -1.96
C THR A 67 -12.66 -11.99 -2.91
N HIS A 68 -12.36 -10.74 -3.27
CA HIS A 68 -11.32 -10.37 -4.22
C HIS A 68 -10.57 -9.10 -3.79
N TRP A 69 -9.42 -8.87 -4.41
CA TRP A 69 -8.66 -7.63 -4.29
C TRP A 69 -8.23 -7.14 -5.68
N ILE A 70 -7.89 -5.84 -5.79
CA ILE A 70 -7.49 -5.19 -7.03
C ILE A 70 -5.98 -5.36 -7.26
N LYS A 71 -5.60 -6.10 -8.32
CA LYS A 71 -4.19 -6.38 -8.69
C LYS A 71 -3.62 -5.44 -9.76
N SER A 72 -4.45 -4.65 -10.42
CA SER A 72 -4.01 -3.56 -11.31
C SER A 72 -3.62 -2.35 -10.49
N LEU A 73 -2.72 -1.48 -10.96
CA LEU A 73 -2.32 -0.25 -10.26
C LEU A 73 -3.51 0.62 -9.86
N GLY A 74 -4.55 0.59 -10.69
CA GLY A 74 -5.84 1.19 -10.42
C GLY A 74 -6.87 0.66 -11.40
N THR A 75 -8.13 0.78 -11.02
CA THR A 75 -9.29 0.44 -11.85
C THR A 75 -10.47 1.32 -11.50
N HIS A 76 -11.49 1.31 -12.34
CA HIS A 76 -12.75 1.99 -12.09
C HIS A 76 -13.88 0.99 -11.93
N ALA A 77 -14.83 1.27 -11.06
CA ALA A 77 -16.13 0.62 -11.05
C ALA A 77 -17.10 1.44 -11.92
N TYR A 78 -17.83 0.77 -12.80
CA TYR A 78 -18.74 1.36 -13.78
C TYR A 78 -20.20 1.09 -13.41
N ILE A 79 -21.13 1.96 -13.85
CA ILE A 79 -22.57 1.75 -13.66
C ILE A 79 -23.05 0.48 -14.37
N GLU A 80 -22.50 0.19 -15.59
CA GLU A 80 -22.84 -0.97 -16.40
C GLU A 80 -21.59 -1.79 -16.76
N PRO A 81 -21.72 -3.08 -17.13
CA PRO A 81 -20.59 -3.91 -17.57
C PRO A 81 -20.15 -3.54 -19.00
N ASN A 82 -19.75 -2.30 -19.18
CA ASN A 82 -19.37 -1.68 -20.43
C ASN A 82 -18.28 -0.64 -20.19
N ILE A 83 -17.19 -0.69 -20.97
CA ILE A 83 -16.05 0.24 -20.88
C ILE A 83 -16.42 1.69 -21.21
N LYS A 84 -17.56 1.94 -21.86
CA LYS A 84 -18.07 3.28 -22.17
C LYS A 84 -19.10 3.80 -21.17
N SER A 85 -19.42 3.01 -20.14
CA SER A 85 -20.32 3.42 -19.07
C SER A 85 -19.63 4.44 -18.17
N THR A 86 -20.41 5.25 -17.48
CA THR A 86 -19.91 6.20 -16.48
C THR A 86 -19.27 5.43 -15.34
N ASP A 87 -18.07 5.86 -14.93
CA ASP A 87 -17.37 5.37 -13.76
C ASP A 87 -17.95 6.03 -12.48
N GLN A 88 -17.93 5.30 -11.39
CA GLN A 88 -18.47 5.72 -10.10
C GLN A 88 -17.37 5.99 -9.08
N ILE A 89 -16.35 5.15 -9.04
CA ILE A 89 -15.27 5.22 -8.07
C ILE A 89 -13.99 4.64 -8.65
N PHE A 90 -12.87 5.27 -8.35
CA PHE A 90 -11.54 4.73 -8.59
C PHE A 90 -11.14 3.80 -7.44
N LEU A 91 -10.55 2.66 -7.78
CA LEU A 91 -10.07 1.64 -6.85
C LEU A 91 -8.57 1.42 -7.07
N PRO A 92 -7.71 1.84 -6.14
CA PRO A 92 -6.27 1.63 -6.24
C PRO A 92 -5.88 0.17 -6.04
N PHE A 93 -4.64 -0.17 -6.40
CA PHE A 93 -4.00 -1.44 -6.13
C PHE A 93 -4.10 -1.82 -4.65
N GLY A 94 -4.50 -3.05 -4.35
CA GLY A 94 -4.67 -3.52 -2.98
C GLY A 94 -6.05 -3.26 -2.37
N SER A 95 -6.94 -2.49 -3.02
CA SER A 95 -8.35 -2.37 -2.60
C SER A 95 -9.03 -3.72 -2.55
N GLN A 96 -9.90 -3.94 -1.55
CA GLN A 96 -10.58 -5.21 -1.35
C GLN A 96 -12.08 -5.07 -1.59
N ILE A 97 -12.65 -6.02 -2.31
CA ILE A 97 -14.03 -5.97 -2.78
C ILE A 97 -14.77 -7.29 -2.51
N ASN A 98 -16.10 -7.19 -2.46
CA ASN A 98 -16.97 -8.36 -2.46
C ASN A 98 -17.64 -8.51 -3.84
N VAL A 99 -17.28 -9.57 -4.57
CA VAL A 99 -17.87 -9.90 -5.87
C VAL A 99 -19.19 -10.62 -5.63
N ILE A 100 -20.27 -10.06 -6.17
CA ILE A 100 -21.65 -10.56 -6.06
C ILE A 100 -21.96 -11.53 -7.21
N SER A 101 -21.54 -11.19 -8.44
CA SER A 101 -21.78 -11.99 -9.63
C SER A 101 -20.82 -11.61 -10.76
N LYS A 102 -20.82 -12.38 -11.84
CA LYS A 102 -20.08 -12.08 -13.07
C LYS A 102 -21.04 -11.61 -14.17
N ALA A 103 -20.59 -10.65 -14.98
CA ALA A 103 -21.32 -10.12 -16.13
C ALA A 103 -20.35 -9.86 -17.29
N LYS A 104 -20.32 -10.75 -18.30
CA LYS A 104 -19.36 -10.70 -19.41
C LYS A 104 -17.90 -10.77 -18.90
N LYS A 105 -17.11 -9.73 -19.17
CA LYS A 105 -15.71 -9.55 -18.71
C LYS A 105 -15.59 -8.70 -17.44
N PHE A 106 -16.69 -8.55 -16.71
CA PHE A 106 -16.76 -7.75 -15.49
C PHE A 106 -17.23 -8.59 -14.31
N VAL A 107 -16.84 -8.20 -13.12
CA VAL A 107 -17.43 -8.64 -11.85
C VAL A 107 -18.33 -7.53 -11.30
N LYS A 108 -19.50 -7.89 -10.80
CA LYS A 108 -20.44 -6.97 -10.15
C LYS A 108 -20.11 -6.90 -8.66
N THR A 109 -20.03 -5.68 -8.14
CA THR A 109 -19.87 -5.37 -6.71
C THR A 109 -20.93 -4.36 -6.29
N LYS A 110 -21.02 -4.01 -5.00
CA LYS A 110 -21.88 -2.91 -4.54
C LYS A 110 -21.45 -1.53 -5.10
N HIS A 111 -20.19 -1.40 -5.51
CA HIS A 111 -19.64 -0.17 -6.08
C HIS A 111 -19.82 -0.06 -7.61
N GLY A 112 -20.40 -1.08 -8.25
CA GLY A 112 -20.56 -1.15 -9.69
C GLY A 112 -19.81 -2.32 -10.32
N PHE A 113 -19.57 -2.25 -11.63
CA PHE A 113 -18.93 -3.27 -12.43
C PHE A 113 -17.44 -2.97 -12.62
N ILE A 114 -16.58 -3.93 -12.27
CA ILE A 114 -15.12 -3.82 -12.33
C ILE A 114 -14.62 -4.83 -13.37
N PRO A 115 -13.65 -4.49 -14.26
CA PRO A 115 -13.05 -5.44 -15.17
C PRO A 115 -12.48 -6.66 -14.42
N GLU A 116 -12.95 -7.87 -14.76
CA GLU A 116 -12.57 -9.11 -14.06
C GLU A 116 -11.04 -9.31 -14.04
N GLN A 117 -10.38 -8.98 -15.15
CA GLN A 117 -8.93 -9.08 -15.29
C GLN A 117 -8.14 -8.22 -14.32
N HIS A 118 -8.74 -7.21 -13.68
CA HIS A 118 -8.11 -6.35 -12.69
C HIS A 118 -8.20 -6.91 -11.26
N THR A 119 -8.89 -8.03 -11.08
CA THR A 119 -9.14 -8.62 -9.76
C THR A 119 -8.40 -9.94 -9.58
N LEU A 120 -8.14 -10.28 -8.32
CA LEU A 120 -7.68 -11.60 -7.87
C LEU A 120 -8.50 -12.05 -6.67
N PRO A 121 -8.82 -13.35 -6.53
CA PRO A 121 -9.45 -13.88 -5.32
C PRO A 121 -8.59 -13.63 -4.08
N ILE A 122 -9.21 -13.37 -2.92
CA ILE A 122 -8.53 -13.34 -1.62
C ILE A 122 -7.84 -14.69 -1.39
N GLY A 123 -6.60 -14.66 -0.90
CA GLY A 123 -5.75 -15.85 -0.74
C GLY A 123 -4.94 -16.21 -1.99
N SER A 124 -5.18 -15.53 -3.13
CA SER A 124 -4.31 -15.61 -4.30
C SER A 124 -3.35 -14.42 -4.32
N TYR A 125 -2.09 -14.67 -4.65
CA TYR A 125 -1.00 -13.72 -4.55
C TYR A 125 -0.21 -13.60 -5.85
N LEU A 126 0.51 -12.50 -6.02
CA LEU A 126 1.53 -12.34 -7.04
C LEU A 126 2.83 -13.02 -6.58
N SER A 127 3.71 -13.35 -7.50
CA SER A 127 4.88 -14.21 -7.22
C SER A 127 6.19 -13.45 -7.01
N ASP A 128 6.27 -12.15 -7.31
CA ASP A 128 7.52 -11.39 -7.32
C ASP A 128 7.28 -9.96 -6.82
N ALA A 129 7.73 -9.68 -5.59
CA ALA A 129 7.57 -8.38 -4.94
C ALA A 129 8.33 -7.27 -5.69
N VAL A 130 9.47 -7.58 -6.30
CA VAL A 130 10.22 -6.62 -7.12
C VAL A 130 9.42 -6.20 -8.35
N GLN A 131 8.78 -7.15 -9.04
CA GLN A 131 7.88 -6.82 -10.15
C GLN A 131 6.67 -6.00 -9.70
N VAL A 132 6.16 -6.26 -8.50
CA VAL A 132 5.07 -5.44 -7.93
C VAL A 132 5.54 -4.02 -7.68
N ALA A 133 6.66 -3.83 -6.99
CA ALA A 133 7.23 -2.49 -6.74
C ALA A 133 7.49 -1.74 -8.05
N THR A 134 8.03 -2.40 -9.07
CA THR A 134 8.32 -1.80 -10.38
C THR A 134 7.06 -1.28 -11.10
N LYS A 135 5.88 -1.84 -10.84
CA LYS A 135 4.63 -1.28 -11.39
C LYS A 135 4.37 0.16 -10.92
N PHE A 136 4.86 0.56 -9.76
CA PHE A 136 4.68 1.91 -9.21
C PHE A 136 5.70 2.93 -9.74
N LEU A 137 6.61 2.55 -10.64
CA LEU A 137 7.60 3.46 -11.21
C LEU A 137 6.93 4.72 -11.77
N GLY A 138 7.43 5.91 -11.34
CA GLY A 138 6.86 7.20 -11.67
C GLY A 138 5.65 7.64 -10.83
N ALA A 139 5.15 6.80 -9.91
CA ALA A 139 4.12 7.25 -8.96
C ALA A 139 4.66 8.41 -8.11
N PRO A 140 3.86 9.47 -7.83
CA PRO A 140 4.31 10.59 -7.01
C PRO A 140 4.67 10.13 -5.60
N TYR A 141 5.72 10.75 -5.02
CA TYR A 141 5.99 10.61 -3.60
C TYR A 141 4.91 11.32 -2.79
N LEU A 142 4.37 10.64 -1.80
CA LEU A 142 3.40 11.20 -0.87
C LEU A 142 3.64 10.62 0.52
N TRP A 143 4.02 11.45 1.49
CA TRP A 143 4.22 11.00 2.87
C TRP A 143 2.99 10.27 3.42
N GLY A 144 3.16 9.05 3.93
CA GLY A 144 2.07 8.20 4.39
C GLY A 144 1.19 7.63 3.27
N GLY A 145 1.50 7.89 2.00
CA GLY A 145 0.73 7.41 0.86
C GLY A 145 0.84 5.91 0.64
N ASN A 146 -0.23 5.28 0.17
CA ASN A 146 -0.33 3.83 -0.05
C ASN A 146 -0.98 3.48 -1.40
N SER A 147 -0.92 4.37 -2.40
CA SER A 147 -1.58 4.14 -3.69
C SER A 147 -0.76 4.69 -4.86
N ILE A 148 -1.21 4.39 -6.09
CA ILE A 148 -0.63 4.98 -7.31
C ILE A 148 -0.79 6.52 -7.37
N ASN A 149 -1.77 7.08 -6.64
CA ASN A 149 -1.97 8.53 -6.55
C ASN A 149 -0.94 9.22 -5.67
N GLY A 150 -0.16 8.44 -4.92
CA GLY A 150 0.95 8.85 -4.09
C GLY A 150 1.33 7.73 -3.12
N ILE A 151 2.63 7.49 -3.00
CA ILE A 151 3.17 6.42 -2.17
C ILE A 151 4.49 6.87 -1.53
N ASP A 152 4.74 6.45 -0.28
CA ASP A 152 6.05 6.64 0.36
C ASP A 152 6.93 5.39 0.26
N CYS A 153 8.14 5.47 0.79
CA CYS A 153 9.12 4.39 0.69
C CYS A 153 8.63 3.11 1.36
N SER A 154 8.13 3.17 2.58
CA SER A 154 7.61 2.02 3.32
C SER A 154 6.27 1.51 2.78
N GLY A 155 5.42 2.41 2.24
CA GLY A 155 4.18 2.05 1.56
C GLY A 155 4.42 1.23 0.29
N LEU A 156 5.46 1.57 -0.48
CA LEU A 156 5.88 0.80 -1.66
C LEU A 156 6.28 -0.63 -1.29
N ILE A 157 7.11 -0.78 -0.24
CA ILE A 157 7.53 -2.09 0.26
C ILE A 157 6.32 -2.88 0.81
N GLN A 158 5.46 -2.22 1.60
CA GLN A 158 4.27 -2.86 2.14
C GLN A 158 3.33 -3.35 1.03
N ALA A 159 3.07 -2.53 0.00
CA ALA A 159 2.24 -2.91 -1.14
C ALA A 159 2.81 -4.12 -1.88
N ALA A 160 4.13 -4.15 -2.11
CA ALA A 160 4.83 -5.25 -2.78
C ALA A 160 4.75 -6.54 -1.96
N CYS A 161 5.05 -6.49 -0.67
CA CYS A 161 5.00 -7.64 0.23
C CYS A 161 3.60 -8.22 0.37
N LEU A 162 2.59 -7.38 0.67
CA LEU A 162 1.20 -7.83 0.86
C LEU A 162 0.62 -8.46 -0.41
N ALA A 163 0.94 -7.92 -1.58
CA ALA A 163 0.52 -8.50 -2.86
C ALA A 163 1.12 -9.88 -3.12
N CYS A 164 2.26 -10.19 -2.51
CA CYS A 164 2.92 -11.50 -2.56
C CYS A 164 2.58 -12.40 -1.36
N GLY A 165 1.61 -12.00 -0.51
CA GLY A 165 1.17 -12.78 0.64
C GLY A 165 2.10 -12.71 1.85
N MET A 166 3.08 -11.82 1.83
CA MET A 166 4.00 -11.61 2.94
C MET A 166 3.46 -10.53 3.89
N LYS A 167 3.53 -10.76 5.20
CA LYS A 167 3.24 -9.73 6.20
C LYS A 167 4.31 -8.64 6.12
N CYS A 168 3.89 -7.39 6.29
CA CYS A 168 4.80 -6.26 6.26
C CYS A 168 4.22 -5.12 7.12
N PRO A 169 4.96 -4.58 8.09
CA PRO A 169 4.57 -3.40 8.85
C PRO A 169 4.41 -2.15 7.99
N GLY A 170 3.76 -1.13 8.52
CA GLY A 170 3.52 0.13 7.82
C GLY A 170 4.78 0.97 7.64
N ASP A 171 5.55 1.20 8.71
CA ASP A 171 6.66 2.13 8.74
C ASP A 171 8.01 1.47 8.51
N SER A 172 8.98 2.23 7.98
CA SER A 172 10.30 1.70 7.61
C SER A 172 11.11 1.19 8.82
N ASP A 173 10.99 1.83 9.98
CA ASP A 173 11.63 1.40 11.23
C ASP A 173 11.04 0.07 11.74
N LEU A 174 9.73 -0.11 11.63
CA LEU A 174 9.08 -1.37 11.95
C LEU A 174 9.38 -2.47 10.93
N GLN A 175 9.55 -2.12 9.65
CA GLN A 175 9.99 -3.05 8.60
C GLN A 175 11.42 -3.51 8.86
N GLU A 176 12.32 -2.60 9.22
CA GLU A 176 13.70 -2.90 9.60
C GLU A 176 13.78 -3.94 10.73
N LEU A 177 12.97 -3.77 11.76
CA LEU A 177 12.89 -4.72 12.90
C LEU A 177 12.19 -6.04 12.54
N PHE A 178 11.31 -6.04 11.54
CA PHE A 178 10.49 -7.19 11.17
C PHE A 178 11.23 -8.20 10.29
N PHE A 179 12.03 -7.71 9.33
CA PHE A 179 12.74 -8.57 8.39
C PHE A 179 14.13 -8.96 8.92
N PRO A 180 14.51 -10.25 8.83
CA PRO A 180 15.79 -10.72 9.36
C PRO A 180 16.98 -10.12 8.59
N GLU A 181 18.07 -9.81 9.31
CA GLU A 181 19.29 -9.28 8.70
C GLU A 181 19.94 -10.28 7.75
N VAL A 182 20.42 -9.79 6.61
CA VAL A 182 21.26 -10.53 5.67
C VAL A 182 22.58 -9.81 5.40
N LYS A 183 23.62 -10.62 5.11
CA LYS A 183 24.98 -10.15 4.75
C LYS A 183 25.39 -10.75 3.41
N GLY A 184 26.39 -10.16 2.77
CA GLY A 184 26.91 -10.64 1.50
C GLY A 184 26.74 -9.64 0.35
N PRO A 185 26.92 -10.09 -0.89
CA PRO A 185 26.80 -9.22 -2.06
C PRO A 185 25.35 -8.75 -2.25
N TRP A 186 25.18 -7.69 -3.02
CA TRP A 186 23.88 -7.22 -3.45
C TRP A 186 23.24 -8.26 -4.38
N CYS A 187 21.96 -8.50 -4.21
CA CYS A 187 21.17 -9.32 -5.11
C CYS A 187 19.72 -8.84 -5.14
N LYS A 188 18.94 -9.27 -6.13
CA LYS A 188 17.54 -8.93 -6.27
C LYS A 188 16.71 -9.31 -5.03
N GLY A 189 15.83 -8.44 -4.60
CA GLY A 189 14.86 -8.66 -3.51
C GLY A 189 15.42 -8.36 -2.13
N GLN A 190 16.54 -7.65 -2.01
CA GLN A 190 17.01 -7.17 -0.71
C GLN A 190 16.37 -5.81 -0.38
N LEU A 191 16.01 -5.64 0.88
CA LEU A 191 15.64 -4.36 1.46
C LEU A 191 16.90 -3.69 2.02
N ILE A 192 17.05 -2.41 1.78
CA ILE A 192 18.12 -1.57 2.31
C ILE A 192 17.46 -0.51 3.19
N PHE A 193 17.86 -0.41 4.44
CA PHE A 193 17.30 0.53 5.40
C PHE A 193 18.31 1.61 5.78
N TRP A 194 17.79 2.81 5.95
CA TRP A 194 18.41 3.98 6.56
C TRP A 194 17.47 4.55 7.60
N LYS A 195 17.92 5.48 8.39
CA LYS A 195 17.06 6.17 9.34
C LYS A 195 15.88 6.83 8.62
N GLY A 196 14.67 6.27 8.78
CA GLY A 196 13.43 6.80 8.18
C GLY A 196 13.26 6.53 6.68
N HIS A 197 14.07 5.64 6.08
CA HIS A 197 13.97 5.33 4.66
C HIS A 197 14.20 3.83 4.38
N VAL A 198 13.60 3.35 3.29
CA VAL A 198 13.78 1.98 2.80
C VAL A 198 13.76 1.95 1.27
N ALA A 199 14.58 1.09 0.69
CA ALA A 199 14.62 0.78 -0.75
C ALA A 199 14.61 -0.73 -0.97
N LEU A 200 14.26 -1.16 -2.19
CA LEU A 200 14.24 -2.56 -2.62
C LEU A 200 15.19 -2.75 -3.81
N THR A 201 16.14 -3.66 -3.71
CA THR A 201 17.03 -3.98 -4.85
C THR A 201 16.26 -4.72 -5.94
N ILE A 202 16.42 -4.27 -7.18
CA ILE A 202 15.85 -4.94 -8.35
C ILE A 202 16.87 -5.83 -9.06
N SER A 203 18.16 -5.58 -8.81
CA SER A 203 19.31 -6.37 -9.29
C SER A 203 20.45 -6.30 -8.27
N ASP A 204 21.64 -6.70 -8.67
CA ASP A 204 22.89 -6.53 -7.91
C ASP A 204 23.49 -5.12 -8.02
N THR A 205 22.94 -4.27 -8.89
CA THR A 205 23.42 -2.91 -9.15
C THR A 205 22.38 -1.83 -9.00
N GLU A 206 21.08 -2.15 -9.04
CA GLU A 206 19.97 -1.18 -9.04
C GLU A 206 18.97 -1.46 -7.93
N LEU A 207 18.38 -0.40 -7.43
CA LEU A 207 17.28 -0.41 -6.46
C LEU A 207 16.09 0.43 -6.97
N ILE A 208 14.92 0.18 -6.38
CA ILE A 208 13.71 0.99 -6.55
C ILE A 208 13.26 1.52 -5.19
N HIS A 209 12.90 2.78 -5.13
CA HIS A 209 12.33 3.41 -3.95
C HIS A 209 11.41 4.59 -4.30
N ALA A 210 10.48 4.90 -3.42
CA ALA A 210 9.81 6.19 -3.43
C ALA A 210 10.68 7.17 -2.61
N ASN A 211 11.21 8.21 -3.22
CA ASN A 211 12.11 9.13 -2.54
C ASN A 211 11.67 10.59 -2.64
N ALA A 212 11.98 11.36 -1.60
CA ALA A 212 11.59 12.77 -1.49
C ALA A 212 12.44 13.69 -2.38
N THR A 213 13.63 13.27 -2.81
CA THR A 213 14.48 14.07 -3.71
C THR A 213 13.89 14.12 -5.11
N ALA A 214 13.50 12.97 -5.67
CA ALA A 214 12.82 12.90 -6.96
C ALA A 214 11.32 13.20 -6.88
N MET A 215 10.73 13.24 -5.68
CA MET A 215 9.28 13.32 -5.42
C MET A 215 8.49 12.28 -6.19
N SER A 216 9.08 11.09 -6.38
CA SER A 216 8.46 9.97 -7.11
C SER A 216 9.12 8.62 -6.79
N VAL A 217 8.51 7.56 -7.29
CA VAL A 217 9.15 6.23 -7.33
C VAL A 217 10.15 6.19 -8.48
N THR A 218 11.41 5.94 -8.18
CA THR A 218 12.53 5.89 -9.14
C THR A 218 13.30 4.59 -9.04
N ILE A 219 14.00 4.25 -10.12
CA ILE A 219 15.08 3.26 -10.13
C ILE A 219 16.41 4.01 -10.17
N GLU A 220 17.33 3.62 -9.29
CA GLU A 220 18.63 4.27 -9.15
C GLU A 220 19.73 3.21 -8.97
N GLU A 221 20.97 3.58 -9.28
CA GLU A 221 22.13 2.73 -9.02
C GLU A 221 22.39 2.66 -7.51
N ILE A 222 22.60 1.47 -6.95
CA ILE A 222 22.82 1.26 -5.50
C ILE A 222 23.98 2.12 -4.99
N LYS A 223 25.13 2.11 -5.67
CA LYS A 223 26.32 2.87 -5.22
C LYS A 223 26.08 4.38 -5.23
N ALA A 224 25.40 4.89 -6.25
CA ALA A 224 25.07 6.32 -6.35
C ALA A 224 24.10 6.72 -5.23
N THR A 225 23.08 5.91 -4.98
CA THR A 225 22.08 6.17 -3.91
C THR A 225 22.73 6.13 -2.52
N LEU A 226 23.60 5.15 -2.24
CA LEU A 226 24.33 5.08 -0.97
C LEU A 226 25.15 6.34 -0.74
N SER A 227 25.88 6.82 -1.76
CA SER A 227 26.70 8.04 -1.67
C SER A 227 25.85 9.31 -1.52
N SER A 228 24.72 9.38 -2.20
CA SER A 228 23.82 10.54 -2.15
C SER A 228 23.15 10.69 -0.78
N ILE A 229 22.66 9.59 -0.19
CA ILE A 229 22.02 9.58 1.13
C ILE A 229 23.03 9.91 2.23
N ASP A 230 24.24 9.37 2.16
CA ASP A 230 25.31 9.68 3.11
C ASP A 230 25.72 11.17 3.02
N ALA A 231 25.85 11.71 1.81
CA ALA A 231 26.16 13.12 1.58
C ALA A 231 25.05 14.07 2.05
N ALA A 232 23.78 13.64 2.02
CA ALA A 232 22.65 14.38 2.56
C ALA A 232 22.60 14.40 4.10
N GLY A 233 23.37 13.54 4.77
CA GLY A 233 23.46 13.49 6.23
C GLY A 233 22.42 12.56 6.87
N ASP A 234 21.72 11.74 6.10
CA ASP A 234 20.74 10.76 6.60
C ASP A 234 21.43 9.50 7.16
N GLY A 235 22.76 9.43 7.07
CA GLY A 235 23.62 8.43 7.70
C GLY A 235 23.81 7.17 6.87
N PRO A 236 24.56 6.20 7.42
CA PRO A 236 24.88 4.96 6.72
C PRO A 236 23.65 4.03 6.66
N VAL A 237 23.75 2.98 5.84
CA VAL A 237 22.83 1.84 5.87
C VAL A 237 22.80 1.26 7.29
N THR A 238 21.61 1.18 7.88
CA THR A 238 21.38 0.66 9.22
C THR A 238 21.16 -0.85 9.22
N HIS A 239 20.47 -1.36 8.18
CA HIS A 239 20.09 -2.77 8.10
C HIS A 239 19.90 -3.20 6.65
N ARG A 240 20.06 -4.49 6.41
CA ARG A 240 19.73 -5.14 5.12
C ARG A 240 18.96 -6.42 5.37
N SER A 241 17.92 -6.65 4.58
CA SER A 241 17.09 -7.86 4.68
C SER A 241 16.83 -8.48 3.32
N GLN A 242 16.23 -9.67 3.27
CA GLN A 242 15.82 -10.36 2.04
C GLN A 242 14.32 -10.66 2.10
N ILE A 243 13.57 -10.37 1.03
CA ILE A 243 12.14 -10.73 0.84
C ILE A 243 11.94 -11.67 -0.33
#